data_aa6b18339d1203d99593682cb2457727
#
_entry.id   aa6b18339d1203d99593682cb2457727
#
_cell.length_a   1.000
_cell.length_b   1.000
_cell.length_c   1.000
_cell.angle_alpha   90.00
_cell.angle_beta   90.00
_cell.angle_gamma   90.00
#
_symmetry.space_group_name_H-M   'P 1'
#
loop_
_entity.id
_entity.type
_entity.pdbx_description
1 polymer ?
#
loop_
_entity_poly.entity_id
_entity_poly.type
_entity_poly.pdbx_seq_one_letter_code
_entity_poly.pdbx_strand_id
1 'polypeptide(L)'
;SSQQDTCCAWFEIFFRFERGIDPNGTIYALKEAALLVQELAGGTISSEIKDNYPAPIADFTVELNYEKVHSLIGKTIPVETIKSIVTSLEMKIVNETPEGLTLQVPPYRVDVQRDCDVVEDILRIYGYNNVEIPTTLKSSLTTKGEVDYSQKLQNLISEQLVGCGFNEILNNSLTAASYYEGSETYKNENLVYLMNPLSNDLNVMRQTLLFGGLESIQHNANRKNADLKFFEFGNCYFYNAEKKNPEKVLAAYAEEYHLGLWVTGKRVSNSWVHPDEN
;
A
#
# COMPACT_ATOMS: atom_id res chain seq x y z
N SER A 1 27.35 12.28 -20.18
CA SER A 1 26.26 11.41 -20.69
C SER A 1 26.41 9.95 -20.28
N SER A 2 27.62 9.38 -20.19
CA SER A 2 27.79 7.93 -19.92
C SER A 2 27.40 7.43 -18.52
N GLN A 3 27.44 8.24 -17.48
CA GLN A 3 27.07 7.82 -16.11
C GLN A 3 25.55 7.82 -15.88
N GLN A 4 24.79 8.69 -16.52
CA GLN A 4 23.34 8.72 -16.45
C GLN A 4 22.70 7.53 -17.18
N ASP A 5 23.25 7.15 -18.32
CA ASP A 5 22.76 6.02 -19.11
C ASP A 5 22.98 4.68 -18.39
N THR A 6 24.09 4.53 -17.66
CA THR A 6 24.38 3.34 -16.85
C THR A 6 23.44 3.22 -15.65
N CYS A 7 23.10 4.34 -14.99
CA CYS A 7 22.20 4.35 -13.84
C CYS A 7 20.75 3.97 -14.25
N CYS A 8 20.27 4.47 -15.39
CA CYS A 8 18.96 4.10 -15.93
C CYS A 8 18.88 2.61 -16.29
N ALA A 9 19.93 2.05 -16.91
CA ALA A 9 19.96 0.63 -17.26
C ALA A 9 19.93 -0.29 -16.03
N TRP A 10 20.63 0.06 -14.95
CA TRP A 10 20.58 -0.69 -13.68
C TRP A 10 19.20 -0.63 -13.02
N PHE A 11 18.54 0.52 -13.09
CA PHE A 11 17.18 0.71 -12.52
C PHE A 11 16.15 -0.11 -13.31
N GLU A 12 16.23 -0.16 -14.64
CA GLU A 12 15.35 -0.98 -15.47
C GLU A 12 15.56 -2.48 -15.25
N ILE A 13 16.82 -2.93 -15.11
CA ILE A 13 17.13 -4.34 -14.82
C ILE A 13 16.55 -4.73 -13.45
N PHE A 14 16.75 -3.90 -12.42
CA PHE A 14 16.23 -4.15 -11.08
C PHE A 14 14.70 -4.22 -11.07
N PHE A 15 14.04 -3.30 -11.77
CA PHE A 15 12.57 -3.26 -11.90
C PHE A 15 12.03 -4.53 -12.59
N ARG A 16 12.69 -5.04 -13.61
CA ARG A 16 12.27 -6.26 -14.29
C ARG A 16 12.43 -7.50 -13.40
N PHE A 17 13.50 -7.60 -12.64
CA PHE A 17 13.67 -8.70 -11.68
C PHE A 17 12.66 -8.64 -10.55
N GLU A 18 12.32 -7.47 -10.08
CA GLU A 18 11.30 -7.28 -9.03
C GLU A 18 9.91 -7.68 -9.53
N ARG A 19 9.57 -7.32 -10.78
CA ARG A 19 8.24 -7.58 -11.38
C ARG A 19 8.09 -8.98 -11.94
N GLY A 20 9.17 -9.71 -12.11
CA GLY A 20 9.22 -11.02 -12.75
C GLY A 20 9.53 -10.92 -14.25
N ILE A 21 10.07 -12.01 -14.77
CA ILE A 21 10.42 -12.17 -16.18
C ILE A 21 9.82 -13.48 -16.72
N ASP A 22 9.75 -13.59 -18.05
CA ASP A 22 9.34 -14.84 -18.69
C ASP A 22 10.41 -15.93 -18.53
N PRO A 23 10.16 -16.99 -17.73
CA PRO A 23 11.12 -18.07 -17.55
C PRO A 23 11.35 -18.88 -18.85
N ASN A 24 10.36 -18.91 -19.76
CA ASN A 24 10.40 -19.66 -21.00
C ASN A 24 11.00 -18.83 -22.16
N GLY A 25 11.13 -17.50 -21.99
CA GLY A 25 11.69 -16.59 -22.98
C GLY A 25 13.23 -16.62 -23.10
N THR A 26 13.94 -17.26 -22.17
CA THR A 26 15.40 -17.23 -22.08
C THR A 26 16.09 -17.73 -23.36
N ILE A 27 15.63 -18.85 -23.92
CA ILE A 27 16.21 -19.43 -25.15
C ILE A 27 15.95 -18.56 -26.37
N TYR A 28 14.76 -17.97 -26.44
CA TYR A 28 14.42 -17.03 -27.51
C TYR A 28 15.33 -15.80 -27.46
N ALA A 29 15.47 -15.18 -26.31
CA ALA A 29 16.35 -14.02 -26.11
C ALA A 29 17.84 -14.35 -26.42
N LEU A 30 18.32 -15.55 -26.06
CA LEU A 30 19.66 -15.98 -26.37
C LEU A 30 19.87 -16.12 -27.89
N LYS A 31 18.91 -16.70 -28.61
CA LYS A 31 18.99 -16.83 -30.09
C LYS A 31 19.02 -15.46 -30.75
N GLU A 32 18.15 -14.55 -30.32
CA GLU A 32 18.08 -13.19 -30.83
C GLU A 32 19.38 -12.43 -30.59
N ALA A 33 19.93 -12.52 -29.39
CA ALA A 33 21.25 -11.93 -29.07
C ALA A 33 22.38 -12.50 -29.93
N ALA A 34 22.40 -13.82 -30.14
CA ALA A 34 23.45 -14.46 -30.98
C ALA A 34 23.35 -14.02 -32.45
N LEU A 35 22.13 -13.89 -32.98
CA LEU A 35 21.92 -13.39 -34.34
C LEU A 35 22.34 -11.93 -34.49
N LEU A 36 22.02 -11.08 -33.53
CA LEU A 36 22.44 -9.68 -33.53
C LEU A 36 23.99 -9.53 -33.45
N VAL A 37 24.64 -10.35 -32.64
CA VAL A 37 26.12 -10.37 -32.60
C VAL A 37 26.69 -10.79 -33.94
N GLN A 38 26.13 -11.81 -34.57
CA GLN A 38 26.55 -12.26 -35.90
C GLN A 38 26.37 -11.18 -36.96
N GLU A 39 25.26 -10.47 -36.94
CA GLU A 39 24.96 -9.40 -37.88
C GLU A 39 25.86 -8.17 -37.69
N LEU A 40 26.06 -7.71 -36.45
CA LEU A 40 26.74 -6.45 -36.16
C LEU A 40 28.27 -6.59 -36.04
N ALA A 41 28.74 -7.70 -35.48
CA ALA A 41 30.17 -7.93 -35.24
C ALA A 41 30.81 -8.97 -36.16
N GLY A 42 30.02 -9.67 -36.94
CA GLY A 42 30.44 -10.81 -37.73
C GLY A 42 30.74 -12.03 -36.86
N GLY A 43 31.13 -13.13 -37.49
CA GLY A 43 31.45 -14.37 -36.81
C GLY A 43 30.49 -15.51 -37.14
N THR A 44 30.74 -16.67 -36.56
CA THR A 44 29.90 -17.87 -36.75
C THR A 44 29.59 -18.50 -35.41
N ILE A 45 28.34 -19.02 -35.28
CA ILE A 45 27.93 -19.77 -34.11
C ILE A 45 28.67 -21.10 -34.11
N SER A 46 29.44 -21.37 -33.05
CA SER A 46 30.38 -22.52 -32.99
C SER A 46 29.83 -23.73 -32.23
N SER A 47 28.72 -23.60 -31.52
CA SER A 47 28.13 -24.69 -30.75
C SER A 47 26.60 -24.60 -30.71
N GLU A 48 25.98 -25.73 -30.43
CA GLU A 48 24.54 -25.76 -30.12
C GLU A 48 24.23 -25.13 -28.75
N ILE A 49 22.98 -24.68 -28.58
CA ILE A 49 22.50 -24.15 -27.32
C ILE A 49 22.42 -25.29 -26.29
N LYS A 50 23.01 -25.05 -25.12
CA LYS A 50 22.85 -25.93 -23.95
C LYS A 50 21.85 -25.28 -23.00
N ASP A 51 20.67 -25.88 -22.89
CA ASP A 51 19.64 -25.47 -21.93
C ASP A 51 19.62 -26.43 -20.75
N ASN A 52 19.67 -25.89 -19.54
CA ASN A 52 19.55 -26.66 -18.31
C ASN A 52 18.36 -26.12 -17.51
N TYR A 53 17.16 -26.64 -17.85
CA TYR A 53 15.90 -26.25 -17.23
C TYR A 53 15.25 -27.49 -16.58
N PRO A 54 15.75 -27.92 -15.39
CA PRO A 54 15.38 -29.21 -14.80
C PRO A 54 13.93 -29.25 -14.27
N ALA A 55 13.34 -28.11 -13.96
CA ALA A 55 11.95 -28.01 -13.44
C ALA A 55 11.19 -26.92 -14.21
N PRO A 56 10.63 -27.22 -15.38
CA PRO A 56 9.85 -26.25 -16.15
C PRO A 56 8.68 -25.70 -15.35
N ILE A 57 8.49 -24.40 -15.38
CA ILE A 57 7.38 -23.71 -14.75
C ILE A 57 6.13 -23.88 -15.64
N ALA A 58 5.09 -24.47 -15.09
CA ALA A 58 3.83 -24.67 -15.79
C ALA A 58 2.99 -23.39 -15.82
N ASP A 59 2.09 -23.31 -16.81
CA ASP A 59 1.07 -22.26 -16.88
C ASP A 59 0.19 -22.31 -15.61
N PHE A 60 -0.26 -21.14 -15.13
CA PHE A 60 -1.19 -21.04 -14.00
C PHE A 60 -2.60 -21.45 -14.47
N THR A 61 -3.29 -22.28 -13.70
CA THR A 61 -4.67 -22.66 -14.01
C THR A 61 -5.62 -21.77 -13.21
N VAL A 62 -6.49 -21.05 -13.92
CA VAL A 62 -7.49 -20.16 -13.33
C VAL A 62 -8.88 -20.54 -13.78
N GLU A 63 -9.81 -20.73 -12.83
CA GLU A 63 -11.22 -20.97 -13.09
C GLU A 63 -11.96 -19.62 -13.06
N LEU A 64 -12.55 -19.25 -14.19
CA LEU A 64 -13.29 -18.00 -14.36
C LEU A 64 -14.79 -18.28 -14.46
N ASN A 65 -15.56 -17.78 -13.50
CA ASN A 65 -17.02 -17.86 -13.51
C ASN A 65 -17.63 -16.60 -14.11
N TYR A 66 -18.55 -16.73 -15.08
CA TYR A 66 -19.16 -15.59 -15.77
C TYR A 66 -20.02 -14.71 -14.85
N GLU A 67 -20.76 -15.32 -13.93
CA GLU A 67 -21.55 -14.55 -12.95
C GLU A 67 -20.65 -13.67 -12.06
N LYS A 68 -19.52 -14.24 -11.64
CA LYS A 68 -18.53 -13.49 -10.87
C LYS A 68 -17.92 -12.34 -11.67
N VAL A 69 -17.60 -12.55 -12.96
CA VAL A 69 -17.14 -11.48 -13.86
C VAL A 69 -18.15 -10.35 -13.91
N HIS A 70 -19.42 -10.69 -14.17
CA HIS A 70 -20.48 -9.68 -14.27
C HIS A 70 -20.74 -8.95 -12.96
N SER A 71 -20.68 -9.67 -11.83
CA SER A 71 -20.89 -9.11 -10.50
C SER A 71 -19.77 -8.14 -10.10
N LEU A 72 -18.50 -8.49 -10.36
CA LEU A 72 -17.35 -7.63 -10.04
C LEU A 72 -17.29 -6.40 -10.94
N ILE A 73 -17.56 -6.55 -12.23
CA ILE A 73 -17.55 -5.43 -13.19
C ILE A 73 -18.79 -4.53 -13.04
N GLY A 74 -19.90 -5.11 -12.57
CA GLY A 74 -21.18 -4.39 -12.49
C GLY A 74 -21.93 -4.26 -13.81
N LYS A 75 -21.46 -4.96 -14.86
CA LYS A 75 -22.06 -4.98 -16.20
C LYS A 75 -21.96 -6.37 -16.81
N THR A 76 -23.01 -6.78 -17.55
CA THR A 76 -22.98 -8.03 -18.31
C THR A 76 -22.19 -7.81 -19.60
N ILE A 77 -21.11 -8.58 -19.75
CA ILE A 77 -20.28 -8.59 -20.96
C ILE A 77 -20.59 -9.88 -21.74
N PRO A 78 -20.80 -9.81 -23.07
CA PRO A 78 -21.03 -11.02 -23.87
C PRO A 78 -19.88 -12.03 -23.74
N VAL A 79 -20.21 -13.29 -23.63
CA VAL A 79 -19.23 -14.39 -23.43
C VAL A 79 -18.18 -14.40 -24.56
N GLU A 80 -18.59 -14.17 -25.80
CA GLU A 80 -17.68 -14.11 -26.94
C GLU A 80 -16.66 -12.96 -26.81
N THR A 81 -17.08 -11.83 -26.23
CA THR A 81 -16.18 -10.70 -25.94
C THR A 81 -15.16 -11.11 -24.85
N ILE A 82 -15.61 -11.78 -23.78
CA ILE A 82 -14.72 -12.29 -22.73
C ILE A 82 -13.68 -13.24 -23.32
N LYS A 83 -14.12 -14.21 -24.14
CA LYS A 83 -13.23 -15.17 -24.82
C LYS A 83 -12.22 -14.48 -25.74
N SER A 84 -12.68 -13.51 -26.53
CA SER A 84 -11.78 -12.73 -27.39
C SER A 84 -10.72 -11.99 -26.59
N ILE A 85 -11.09 -11.38 -25.48
CA ILE A 85 -10.16 -10.64 -24.61
C ILE A 85 -9.13 -11.57 -24.00
N VAL A 86 -9.53 -12.67 -23.33
CA VAL A 86 -8.59 -13.57 -22.68
C VAL A 86 -7.65 -14.23 -23.69
N THR A 87 -8.15 -14.55 -24.89
CA THR A 87 -7.31 -15.09 -25.98
C THR A 87 -6.32 -14.04 -26.49
N SER A 88 -6.71 -12.77 -26.61
CA SER A 88 -5.80 -11.68 -27.01
C SER A 88 -4.69 -11.42 -26.01
N LEU A 89 -4.89 -11.81 -24.76
CA LEU A 89 -3.90 -11.75 -23.67
C LEU A 89 -3.08 -13.04 -23.52
N GLU A 90 -3.10 -13.88 -24.54
CA GLU A 90 -2.38 -15.16 -24.61
C GLU A 90 -2.77 -16.20 -23.55
N MET A 91 -3.94 -16.02 -22.91
CA MET A 91 -4.51 -17.03 -22.03
C MET A 91 -5.19 -18.11 -22.88
N LYS A 92 -4.87 -19.38 -22.61
CA LYS A 92 -5.44 -20.53 -23.34
C LYS A 92 -6.70 -21.00 -22.65
N ILE A 93 -7.79 -21.11 -23.39
CA ILE A 93 -9.05 -21.73 -22.90
C ILE A 93 -8.87 -23.24 -22.99
N VAL A 94 -8.80 -23.92 -21.84
CA VAL A 94 -8.64 -25.38 -21.76
C VAL A 94 -9.99 -26.09 -21.72
N ASN A 95 -10.92 -25.51 -20.98
CA ASN A 95 -12.26 -26.05 -20.83
C ASN A 95 -13.28 -24.91 -20.82
N GLU A 96 -14.44 -25.18 -21.42
CA GLU A 96 -15.56 -24.25 -21.47
C GLU A 96 -16.80 -24.92 -20.92
N THR A 97 -17.49 -24.25 -20.02
CA THR A 97 -18.78 -24.68 -19.47
C THR A 97 -19.81 -23.55 -19.65
N PRO A 98 -21.10 -23.83 -19.53
CA PRO A 98 -22.12 -22.77 -19.56
C PRO A 98 -21.94 -21.72 -18.46
N GLU A 99 -21.25 -22.05 -17.39
CA GLU A 99 -21.05 -21.21 -16.20
C GLU A 99 -19.72 -20.45 -16.19
N GLY A 100 -18.72 -20.89 -17.01
CA GLY A 100 -17.41 -20.27 -16.99
C GLY A 100 -16.36 -20.95 -17.86
N LEU A 101 -15.11 -20.53 -17.70
CA LEU A 101 -13.93 -20.97 -18.43
C LEU A 101 -12.86 -21.48 -17.48
N THR A 102 -12.13 -22.52 -17.87
CA THR A 102 -10.85 -22.88 -17.27
C THR A 102 -9.74 -22.36 -18.17
N LEU A 103 -8.91 -21.47 -17.64
CA LEU A 103 -7.85 -20.78 -18.37
C LEU A 103 -6.48 -21.31 -17.94
N GLN A 104 -5.56 -21.40 -18.89
CA GLN A 104 -4.12 -21.48 -18.63
C GLN A 104 -3.49 -20.14 -18.93
N VAL A 105 -2.88 -19.55 -17.90
CA VAL A 105 -2.22 -18.24 -17.94
C VAL A 105 -0.72 -18.45 -18.04
N PRO A 106 -0.03 -17.87 -19.02
CA PRO A 106 1.40 -18.02 -19.19
C PRO A 106 2.20 -17.55 -17.95
N PRO A 107 3.30 -18.21 -17.58
CA PRO A 107 4.03 -17.92 -16.34
C PRO A 107 4.75 -16.57 -16.33
N TYR A 108 4.88 -15.88 -17.48
CA TYR A 108 5.37 -14.50 -17.51
C TYR A 108 4.34 -13.50 -16.94
N ARG A 109 3.06 -13.88 -16.86
CA ARG A 109 2.00 -13.12 -16.21
C ARG A 109 1.96 -13.46 -14.71
N VAL A 110 3.02 -13.10 -13.99
CA VAL A 110 3.21 -13.44 -12.57
C VAL A 110 2.15 -12.86 -11.64
N ASP A 111 1.48 -11.81 -12.06
CA ASP A 111 0.43 -11.08 -11.37
C ASP A 111 -0.98 -11.69 -11.56
N VAL A 112 -1.17 -12.56 -12.55
CA VAL A 112 -2.48 -13.12 -12.92
C VAL A 112 -2.58 -14.58 -12.48
N GLN A 113 -2.94 -14.81 -11.22
CA GLN A 113 -3.03 -16.15 -10.63
C GLN A 113 -4.43 -16.48 -10.11
N ARG A 114 -5.31 -15.49 -9.97
CA ARG A 114 -6.67 -15.64 -9.45
C ARG A 114 -7.68 -15.16 -10.48
N ASP A 115 -8.91 -15.57 -10.29
CA ASP A 115 -10.04 -15.14 -11.13
C ASP A 115 -10.26 -13.62 -11.14
N CYS A 116 -10.08 -12.95 -9.99
CA CYS A 116 -10.21 -11.50 -9.91
C CYS A 116 -9.14 -10.76 -10.74
N ASP A 117 -7.95 -11.33 -10.87
CA ASP A 117 -6.86 -10.76 -11.68
C ASP A 117 -7.22 -10.83 -13.17
N VAL A 118 -7.83 -11.96 -13.59
CA VAL A 118 -8.38 -12.11 -14.97
C VAL A 118 -9.53 -11.13 -15.21
N VAL A 119 -10.42 -10.93 -14.22
CA VAL A 119 -11.52 -9.96 -14.34
C VAL A 119 -11.01 -8.53 -14.49
N GLU A 120 -9.94 -8.17 -13.78
CA GLU A 120 -9.27 -6.87 -13.95
C GLU A 120 -8.77 -6.68 -15.37
N ASP A 121 -8.09 -7.67 -15.93
CA ASP A 121 -7.61 -7.63 -17.32
C ASP A 121 -8.74 -7.52 -18.33
N ILE A 122 -9.82 -8.29 -18.12
CA ILE A 122 -11.02 -8.18 -18.98
C ILE A 122 -11.56 -6.76 -18.95
N LEU A 123 -11.68 -6.15 -17.77
CA LEU A 123 -12.19 -4.79 -17.62
C LEU A 123 -11.26 -3.75 -18.25
N ARG A 124 -9.94 -3.94 -18.13
CA ARG A 124 -8.95 -3.05 -18.77
C ARG A 124 -9.08 -3.02 -20.29
N ILE A 125 -9.23 -4.19 -20.93
CA ILE A 125 -9.36 -4.28 -22.40
C ILE A 125 -10.76 -3.87 -22.85
N TYR A 126 -11.82 -4.27 -22.12
CA TYR A 126 -13.18 -3.84 -22.38
C TYR A 126 -13.34 -2.32 -22.28
N GLY A 127 -12.62 -1.70 -21.35
CA GLY A 127 -12.59 -0.27 -21.08
C GLY A 127 -13.49 0.16 -19.92
N TYR A 128 -12.91 0.81 -18.93
CA TYR A 128 -13.61 1.32 -17.74
C TYR A 128 -14.77 2.28 -18.10
N ASN A 129 -14.59 3.10 -19.14
CA ASN A 129 -15.60 4.06 -19.57
C ASN A 129 -16.85 3.42 -20.19
N ASN A 130 -16.79 2.13 -20.52
CA ASN A 130 -17.92 1.37 -21.04
C ASN A 130 -18.81 0.80 -19.93
N VAL A 131 -18.42 0.97 -18.66
CA VAL A 131 -19.22 0.60 -17.49
C VAL A 131 -19.97 1.82 -16.99
N GLU A 132 -21.29 1.69 -16.92
CA GLU A 132 -22.16 2.78 -16.49
C GLU A 132 -22.02 3.04 -15.01
N ILE A 133 -21.88 4.31 -14.62
CA ILE A 133 -21.89 4.71 -13.21
C ILE A 133 -23.34 4.69 -12.73
N PRO A 134 -23.69 3.86 -11.73
CA PRO A 134 -25.06 3.83 -11.22
C PRO A 134 -25.42 5.17 -10.55
N THR A 135 -26.61 5.67 -10.81
CA THR A 135 -27.14 6.90 -10.19
C THR A 135 -27.59 6.69 -8.74
N THR A 136 -27.75 5.43 -8.33
CA THR A 136 -28.21 5.06 -7.00
C THR A 136 -27.36 3.94 -6.42
N LEU A 137 -26.93 4.11 -5.16
CA LEU A 137 -26.29 3.08 -4.39
C LEU A 137 -27.33 2.37 -3.50
N LYS A 138 -27.50 1.06 -3.70
CA LYS A 138 -28.29 0.24 -2.78
C LYS A 138 -27.38 -0.34 -1.72
N SER A 139 -27.53 0.12 -0.49
CA SER A 139 -26.79 -0.39 0.67
C SER A 139 -27.78 -0.84 1.74
N SER A 140 -27.53 -1.99 2.36
CA SER A 140 -28.20 -2.37 3.59
C SER A 140 -27.45 -1.71 4.74
N LEU A 141 -28.09 -0.71 5.38
CA LEU A 141 -27.54 -0.12 6.59
C LEU A 141 -27.76 -1.10 7.75
N THR A 142 -26.66 -1.63 8.24
CA THR A 142 -26.70 -2.46 9.46
C THR A 142 -26.94 -1.61 10.69
N THR A 143 -27.47 -2.23 11.72
CA THR A 143 -27.78 -1.59 13.02
C THR A 143 -26.52 -1.02 13.67
N LYS A 144 -26.75 0.01 14.51
CA LYS A 144 -25.73 0.71 15.29
C LYS A 144 -24.84 -0.25 16.07
N GLY A 145 -23.53 -0.17 15.83
CA GLY A 145 -22.50 -0.93 16.53
C GLY A 145 -21.68 -0.05 17.49
N GLU A 146 -20.77 -0.67 18.24
CA GLU A 146 -19.80 0.04 19.11
C GLU A 146 -18.95 1.03 18.31
N VAL A 147 -18.61 0.69 17.08
CA VAL A 147 -17.84 1.56 16.17
C VAL A 147 -18.59 2.87 15.87
N ASP A 148 -19.92 2.80 15.68
CA ASP A 148 -20.76 3.99 15.45
C ASP A 148 -20.77 4.91 16.65
N TYR A 149 -20.76 4.35 17.88
CA TYR A 149 -20.69 5.13 19.10
C TYR A 149 -19.33 5.84 19.25
N SER A 150 -18.24 5.13 19.03
CA SER A 150 -16.89 5.70 19.07
C SER A 150 -16.73 6.84 18.07
N GLN A 151 -17.21 6.66 16.83
CA GLN A 151 -17.15 7.69 15.79
C GLN A 151 -18.01 8.92 16.15
N LYS A 152 -19.19 8.70 16.71
CA LYS A 152 -20.05 9.82 17.18
C LYS A 152 -19.41 10.60 18.32
N LEU A 153 -18.79 9.89 19.27
CA LEU A 153 -18.08 10.52 20.39
C LEU A 153 -16.90 11.34 19.89
N GLN A 154 -16.11 10.78 18.97
CA GLN A 154 -15.01 11.49 18.34
C GLN A 154 -15.48 12.75 17.63
N ASN A 155 -16.54 12.68 16.81
CA ASN A 155 -17.08 13.82 16.10
C ASN A 155 -17.58 14.90 17.07
N LEU A 156 -18.28 14.50 18.13
CA LEU A 156 -18.77 15.44 19.16
C LEU A 156 -17.64 16.20 19.84
N ILE A 157 -16.56 15.47 20.21
CA ILE A 157 -15.38 16.09 20.83
C ILE A 157 -14.66 16.99 19.83
N SER A 158 -14.50 16.55 18.57
CA SER A 158 -13.88 17.35 17.51
C SER A 158 -14.63 18.66 17.27
N GLU A 159 -15.97 18.60 17.14
CA GLU A 159 -16.79 19.79 16.95
C GLU A 159 -16.65 20.78 18.14
N GLN A 160 -16.62 20.26 19.36
CA GLN A 160 -16.39 21.08 20.55
C GLN A 160 -15.00 21.75 20.54
N LEU A 161 -13.96 21.00 20.22
CA LEU A 161 -12.58 21.51 20.15
C LEU A 161 -12.42 22.55 19.04
N VAL A 162 -12.94 22.27 17.85
CA VAL A 162 -12.95 23.23 16.73
C VAL A 162 -13.71 24.51 17.10
N GLY A 163 -14.86 24.39 17.79
CA GLY A 163 -15.60 25.52 18.32
C GLY A 163 -14.81 26.35 19.34
N CYS A 164 -13.83 25.76 20.04
CA CYS A 164 -12.87 26.42 20.93
C CYS A 164 -11.62 26.96 20.22
N GLY A 165 -11.55 26.82 18.88
CA GLY A 165 -10.45 27.32 18.06
C GLY A 165 -9.25 26.37 17.99
N PHE A 166 -9.44 25.08 18.25
CA PHE A 166 -8.42 24.06 18.00
C PHE A 166 -8.43 23.62 16.53
N ASN A 167 -7.26 23.27 16.02
CA ASN A 167 -7.08 22.65 14.72
C ASN A 167 -6.72 21.18 14.91
N GLU A 168 -7.35 20.31 14.15
CA GLU A 168 -6.98 18.90 14.11
C GLU A 168 -5.66 18.73 13.39
N ILE A 169 -4.77 17.91 13.94
CA ILE A 169 -3.52 17.50 13.32
C ILE A 169 -3.49 15.98 13.19
N LEU A 170 -2.71 15.51 12.25
CA LEU A 170 -2.51 14.08 12.02
C LEU A 170 -1.02 13.83 11.82
N ASN A 171 -0.39 13.19 12.81
CA ASN A 171 1.02 12.85 12.78
C ASN A 171 1.23 11.37 12.44
N ASN A 172 2.44 11.03 11.99
CA ASN A 172 2.81 9.66 11.70
C ASN A 172 2.77 8.81 12.97
N SER A 173 2.30 7.56 12.84
CA SER A 173 2.39 6.56 13.91
C SER A 173 3.82 6.05 14.13
N LEU A 174 4.71 6.26 13.15
CA LEU A 174 6.13 5.95 13.28
C LEU A 174 6.91 7.16 13.80
N THR A 175 7.87 6.91 14.67
CA THR A 175 8.68 7.94 15.32
C THR A 175 10.09 7.42 15.62
N ALA A 176 10.95 8.27 16.16
CA ALA A 176 12.32 7.92 16.52
C ALA A 176 12.39 7.32 17.93
N ALA A 177 13.07 6.19 18.08
CA ALA A 177 13.33 5.60 19.39
C ALA A 177 14.09 6.53 20.34
N SER A 178 14.91 7.44 19.80
CA SER A 178 15.67 8.43 20.55
C SER A 178 14.80 9.35 21.42
N TYR A 179 13.55 9.59 21.07
CA TYR A 179 12.62 10.39 21.88
C TYR A 179 12.28 9.75 23.23
N TYR A 180 12.47 8.44 23.34
CA TYR A 180 12.14 7.66 24.53
C TYR A 180 13.36 7.38 25.39
N GLU A 181 14.58 7.73 24.94
CA GLU A 181 15.81 7.56 25.68
C GLU A 181 15.81 8.42 26.95
N GLY A 182 16.00 7.76 28.11
CA GLY A 182 15.99 8.44 29.42
C GLY A 182 14.61 8.84 29.95
N SER A 183 13.53 8.48 29.25
CA SER A 183 12.17 8.72 29.74
C SER A 183 11.80 7.75 30.85
N GLU A 184 11.36 8.27 31.99
CA GLU A 184 10.85 7.45 33.10
C GLU A 184 9.40 6.97 32.84
N THR A 185 8.63 7.75 32.09
CA THR A 185 7.21 7.50 31.82
C THR A 185 7.01 6.55 30.64
N TYR A 186 7.73 6.80 29.55
CA TYR A 186 7.63 6.03 28.32
C TYR A 186 8.90 5.19 28.15
N LYS A 187 8.84 3.95 28.62
CA LYS A 187 10.03 3.09 28.69
C LYS A 187 10.40 2.53 27.32
N ASN A 188 11.69 2.53 27.03
CA ASN A 188 12.26 2.01 25.80
C ASN A 188 11.96 0.50 25.59
N GLU A 189 11.87 -0.27 26.69
CA GLU A 189 11.55 -1.70 26.66
C GLU A 189 10.13 -2.02 26.15
N ASN A 190 9.20 -1.04 26.21
CA ASN A 190 7.83 -1.17 25.76
C ASN A 190 7.62 -0.68 24.32
N LEU A 191 8.69 -0.31 23.61
CA LEU A 191 8.61 0.13 22.21
C LEU A 191 8.34 -1.03 21.25
N VAL A 192 7.52 -0.75 20.25
CA VAL A 192 7.33 -1.64 19.11
C VAL A 192 8.31 -1.25 18.02
N TYR A 193 9.37 -2.01 17.86
CA TYR A 193 10.40 -1.79 16.86
C TYR A 193 9.98 -2.35 15.50
N LEU A 194 10.28 -1.61 14.43
CA LEU A 194 10.13 -2.10 13.06
C LEU A 194 11.30 -3.00 12.68
N MET A 195 11.01 -4.08 11.96
CA MET A 195 12.04 -5.02 11.51
C MET A 195 12.92 -4.40 10.40
N ASN A 196 12.31 -3.64 9.48
CA ASN A 196 13.00 -3.00 8.35
C ASN A 196 12.56 -1.53 8.25
N PRO A 197 13.05 -0.64 9.13
CA PRO A 197 12.69 0.77 9.08
C PRO A 197 13.30 1.46 7.85
N LEU A 198 12.57 2.39 7.25
CA LEU A 198 13.04 3.20 6.12
C LEU A 198 14.13 4.21 6.53
N SER A 199 14.09 4.67 7.79
CA SER A 199 15.09 5.56 8.37
C SER A 199 15.18 5.35 9.88
N ASN A 200 16.26 5.84 10.50
CA ASN A 200 16.39 5.83 11.96
C ASN A 200 15.39 6.74 12.68
N ASP A 201 14.86 7.73 11.97
CA ASP A 201 13.87 8.67 12.52
C ASP A 201 12.46 8.09 12.55
N LEU A 202 12.23 6.94 11.89
CA LEU A 202 10.96 6.25 11.79
C LEU A 202 11.12 4.75 12.09
N ASN A 203 11.80 4.42 13.17
CA ASN A 203 12.21 3.06 13.50
C ASN A 203 11.34 2.35 14.54
N VAL A 204 10.43 3.08 15.20
CA VAL A 204 9.51 2.54 16.20
C VAL A 204 8.10 3.09 16.03
N MET A 205 7.11 2.38 16.58
CA MET A 205 5.74 2.90 16.71
C MET A 205 5.61 3.72 17.99
N ARG A 206 4.84 4.81 17.91
CA ARG A 206 4.66 5.77 19.01
C ARG A 206 3.93 5.15 20.21
N GLN A 207 4.45 5.37 21.44
CA GLN A 207 3.75 5.09 22.70
C GLN A 207 2.84 6.25 23.15
N THR A 208 3.03 7.43 22.58
CA THR A 208 2.29 8.64 22.94
C THR A 208 2.15 9.56 21.73
N LEU A 209 1.12 10.36 21.70
CA LEU A 209 0.92 11.42 20.70
C LEU A 209 1.82 12.65 20.96
N LEU A 210 2.46 12.71 22.16
CA LEU A 210 3.19 13.90 22.63
C LEU A 210 4.23 14.40 21.64
N PHE A 211 5.12 13.50 21.17
CA PHE A 211 6.28 13.90 20.37
C PHE A 211 5.87 14.42 18.98
N GLY A 212 4.92 13.77 18.31
CA GLY A 212 4.39 14.23 17.03
C GLY A 212 3.73 15.62 17.14
N GLY A 213 2.98 15.86 18.21
CA GLY A 213 2.41 17.19 18.49
C GLY A 213 3.48 18.24 18.75
N LEU A 214 4.56 17.91 19.48
CA LEU A 214 5.69 18.81 19.71
C LEU A 214 6.45 19.11 18.42
N GLU A 215 6.65 18.15 17.54
CA GLU A 215 7.22 18.38 16.19
C GLU A 215 6.35 19.33 15.37
N SER A 216 5.02 19.16 15.42
CA SER A 216 4.08 20.06 14.76
C SER A 216 4.15 21.49 15.32
N ILE A 217 4.28 21.64 16.63
CA ILE A 217 4.49 22.94 17.28
C ILE A 217 5.81 23.56 16.84
N GLN A 218 6.91 22.81 16.89
CA GLN A 218 8.23 23.27 16.46
C GLN A 218 8.22 23.74 15.00
N HIS A 219 7.58 22.96 14.12
CA HIS A 219 7.43 23.30 12.71
C HIS A 219 6.72 24.64 12.51
N ASN A 220 5.66 24.91 13.25
CA ASN A 220 4.90 26.17 13.19
C ASN A 220 5.64 27.32 13.85
N ALA A 221 6.27 27.10 15.00
CA ALA A 221 7.07 28.11 15.71
C ALA A 221 8.23 28.63 14.85
N ASN A 222 8.91 27.74 14.12
CA ASN A 222 9.96 28.08 13.15
C ASN A 222 9.44 28.96 12.00
N ARG A 223 8.13 29.00 11.76
CA ARG A 223 7.42 29.82 10.79
C ARG A 223 6.77 31.06 11.40
N LYS A 224 7.12 31.37 12.65
CA LYS A 224 6.58 32.51 13.42
C LYS A 224 5.10 32.39 13.79
N ASN A 225 4.56 31.17 13.81
CA ASN A 225 3.23 30.84 14.33
C ASN A 225 3.40 30.21 15.71
N ALA A 226 3.33 30.99 16.77
CA ALA A 226 3.53 30.51 18.14
C ALA A 226 2.22 30.28 18.90
N ASP A 227 1.13 30.93 18.50
CA ASP A 227 -0.18 30.84 19.16
C ASP A 227 -0.99 29.68 18.53
N LEU A 228 -0.85 28.48 19.09
CA LEU A 228 -1.38 27.25 18.53
C LEU A 228 -2.29 26.53 19.51
N LYS A 229 -3.36 25.98 18.98
CA LYS A 229 -4.24 25.03 19.67
C LYS A 229 -4.44 23.82 18.74
N PHE A 230 -3.86 22.69 19.09
CA PHE A 230 -3.91 21.47 18.31
C PHE A 230 -4.56 20.34 19.07
N PHE A 231 -5.25 19.45 18.34
CA PHE A 231 -5.69 18.17 18.85
C PHE A 231 -5.46 17.07 17.82
N GLU A 232 -5.26 15.85 18.30
CA GLU A 232 -5.11 14.66 17.47
C GLU A 232 -5.78 13.47 18.16
N PHE A 233 -6.57 12.73 17.41
CA PHE A 233 -6.96 11.38 17.78
C PHE A 233 -6.03 10.39 17.09
N GLY A 234 -5.48 9.45 17.83
CA GLY A 234 -4.55 8.49 17.25
C GLY A 234 -4.25 7.30 18.13
N ASN A 235 -3.83 6.23 17.49
CA ASN A 235 -3.40 5.02 18.17
C ASN A 235 -1.99 5.18 18.74
N CYS A 236 -1.80 4.64 19.95
CA CYS A 236 -0.54 4.46 20.63
C CYS A 236 -0.28 2.96 20.80
N TYR A 237 0.98 2.53 20.70
CA TYR A 237 1.35 1.14 20.58
C TYR A 237 2.32 0.75 21.68
N PHE A 238 2.10 -0.44 22.26
CA PHE A 238 2.88 -0.93 23.38
C PHE A 238 3.29 -2.38 23.16
N TYR A 239 4.52 -2.70 23.55
CA TYR A 239 5.02 -4.05 23.60
C TYR A 239 5.20 -4.48 25.06
N ASN A 240 4.77 -5.70 25.39
CA ASN A 240 4.98 -6.31 26.70
C ASN A 240 5.58 -7.71 26.52
N ALA A 241 6.87 -7.85 26.89
CA ALA A 241 7.61 -9.10 26.74
C ALA A 241 7.02 -10.26 27.57
N GLU A 242 6.41 -9.96 28.74
CA GLU A 242 5.81 -10.98 29.62
C GLU A 242 4.58 -11.66 28.99
N LYS A 243 3.87 -10.95 28.08
CA LYS A 243 2.68 -11.48 27.38
C LYS A 243 3.02 -12.24 26.12
N LYS A 244 4.30 -12.46 25.81
CA LYS A 244 4.72 -13.19 24.60
C LYS A 244 4.21 -14.63 24.63
N ASN A 245 3.43 -14.99 23.59
CA ASN A 245 2.84 -16.31 23.45
C ASN A 245 3.10 -16.86 22.04
N PRO A 246 3.74 -18.04 21.89
CA PRO A 246 4.00 -18.65 20.59
C PRO A 246 2.75 -18.97 19.77
N GLU A 247 1.63 -19.27 20.44
CA GLU A 247 0.35 -19.58 19.76
C GLU A 247 -0.44 -18.31 19.36
N LYS A 248 -0.16 -17.18 20.04
CA LYS A 248 -0.80 -15.89 19.78
C LYS A 248 0.26 -14.82 19.62
N VAL A 249 0.81 -14.70 18.41
CA VAL A 249 1.93 -13.80 18.09
C VAL A 249 1.67 -12.35 18.51
N LEU A 250 0.43 -11.87 18.40
CA LEU A 250 0.07 -10.50 18.75
C LEU A 250 -0.26 -10.29 20.24
N ALA A 251 -0.22 -11.33 21.09
CA ALA A 251 -0.58 -11.18 22.52
C ALA A 251 0.35 -10.25 23.29
N ALA A 252 1.58 -10.07 22.83
CA ALA A 252 2.57 -9.17 23.40
C ALA A 252 2.39 -7.70 23.02
N TYR A 253 1.50 -7.41 22.09
CA TYR A 253 1.27 -6.06 21.55
C TYR A 253 -0.09 -5.54 22.00
N ALA A 254 -0.14 -4.27 22.36
CA ALA A 254 -1.37 -3.57 22.67
C ALA A 254 -1.47 -2.28 21.87
N GLU A 255 -2.68 -1.91 21.51
CA GLU A 255 -3.01 -0.71 20.79
C GLU A 255 -4.09 0.04 21.58
N GLU A 256 -3.87 1.32 21.83
CA GLU A 256 -4.77 2.17 22.59
C GLU A 256 -5.07 3.44 21.79
N TYR A 257 -6.34 3.84 21.75
CA TYR A 257 -6.76 5.04 21.04
C TYR A 257 -6.79 6.24 21.99
N HIS A 258 -5.98 7.24 21.71
CA HIS A 258 -5.77 8.40 22.57
C HIS A 258 -6.22 9.70 21.91
N LEU A 259 -6.57 10.70 22.74
CA LEU A 259 -6.73 12.09 22.35
C LEU A 259 -5.58 12.90 22.94
N GLY A 260 -4.80 13.55 22.07
CA GLY A 260 -3.77 14.52 22.41
C GLY A 260 -4.28 15.95 22.26
N LEU A 261 -3.88 16.82 23.19
CA LEU A 261 -4.18 18.25 23.16
C LEU A 261 -2.90 19.04 23.40
N TRP A 262 -2.65 20.06 22.57
CA TRP A 262 -1.51 20.96 22.71
C TRP A 262 -1.97 22.40 22.61
N VAL A 263 -1.51 23.22 23.54
CA VAL A 263 -1.78 24.65 23.57
C VAL A 263 -0.49 25.39 23.80
N THR A 264 -0.17 26.34 22.94
CA THR A 264 1.02 27.19 23.04
C THR A 264 0.67 28.64 22.76
N GLY A 265 1.58 29.53 23.16
CA GLY A 265 1.46 30.94 22.85
C GLY A 265 0.67 31.76 23.90
N LYS A 266 0.06 32.81 23.46
CA LYS A 266 -0.58 33.81 24.30
C LYS A 266 -2.00 33.40 24.69
N ARG A 267 -2.41 33.67 25.91
CA ARG A 267 -3.79 33.43 26.39
C ARG A 267 -4.80 34.32 25.66
N VAL A 268 -4.41 35.57 25.34
CA VAL A 268 -5.24 36.53 24.64
C VAL A 268 -4.45 37.11 23.49
N SER A 269 -5.06 37.20 22.32
CA SER A 269 -4.44 37.82 21.15
C SER A 269 -4.14 39.28 21.40
N ASN A 270 -2.98 39.76 20.89
CA ASN A 270 -2.65 41.17 20.96
C ASN A 270 -3.74 42.03 20.32
N SER A 271 -4.18 43.02 21.06
CA SER A 271 -5.13 44.02 20.55
C SER A 271 -4.82 45.37 21.17
N TRP A 272 -5.46 46.41 20.69
CA TRP A 272 -5.30 47.73 21.26
C TRP A 272 -5.75 47.82 22.74
N VAL A 273 -6.58 46.90 23.21
CA VAL A 273 -7.03 46.80 24.62
C VAL A 273 -6.14 45.90 25.46
N HIS A 274 -5.52 44.89 24.81
CA HIS A 274 -4.60 43.94 25.45
C HIS A 274 -3.22 44.07 24.79
N PRO A 275 -2.35 45.02 25.24
CA PRO A 275 -0.98 45.04 24.81
C PRO A 275 -0.22 43.81 25.31
N ASP A 276 0.91 43.48 24.68
CA ASP A 276 1.75 42.33 25.01
C ASP A 276 2.07 42.33 26.52
N GLU A 277 1.50 41.36 27.24
CA GLU A 277 1.98 40.93 28.53
C GLU A 277 2.99 39.80 28.26
N ASN A 278 4.29 40.15 28.40
CA ASN A 278 5.40 39.20 28.32
C ASN A 278 5.38 38.22 29.52
#